data_6b39e6f145347a357370db0d34bdf6c6
#
_entry.id   6b39e6f145347a357370db0d34bdf6c6
#
_cell.length_a   1.000
_cell.length_b   1.000
_cell.length_c   1.000
_cell.angle_alpha   90.00
_cell.angle_beta   90.00
_cell.angle_gamma   90.00
#
_symmetry.space_group_name_H-M   'P 1'
#
loop_
_entity.id
_entity.type
_entity.pdbx_description
1 polymer ?
#
loop_
_entity_poly.entity_id
_entity_poly.type
_entity_poly.pdbx_seq_one_letter_code
_entity_poly.pdbx_strand_id
1 'polypeptide(L)'
;MISSDIATTFFGFALALALTPGPDNIFVMTQSALFGRLSGIFVTLGLATGLIFHTAAVAFGVAAIFETSQFAFNVLKYIGAFYLAYLAYKSFRAANKKLGNTKTPKENLLVLYKRGLIMNITNPKVTIFFLAFLPQFVDSKLGGIVPQFFQFGALMILATILTFSMIAITAGSLGKWLNNSQNAMLWMNRFSGVIFISLAAKLIFAQK
;
A
#
# COMPACT_ATOMS: atom_id res chain seq x y z
N MET A 1 19.37 12.45 8.29
CA MET A 1 18.14 11.76 8.78
C MET A 1 16.94 12.61 8.38
N ILE A 2 15.83 11.97 8.02
CA ILE A 2 14.57 12.68 7.73
C ILE A 2 14.06 13.40 8.98
N SER A 3 13.42 14.57 8.82
CA SER A 3 12.82 15.28 9.96
C SER A 3 11.57 14.53 10.47
N SER A 4 11.24 14.73 11.75
CA SER A 4 10.06 14.13 12.39
C SER A 4 8.76 14.49 11.67
N ASP A 5 8.64 15.73 11.19
CA ASP A 5 7.44 16.21 10.49
C ASP A 5 7.23 15.50 9.15
N ILE A 6 8.31 15.33 8.38
CA ILE A 6 8.27 14.59 7.11
C ILE A 6 7.94 13.11 7.37
N ALA A 7 8.58 12.51 8.38
CA ALA A 7 8.34 11.13 8.76
C ALA A 7 6.88 10.89 9.17
N THR A 8 6.33 11.76 10.02
CA THR A 8 4.93 11.68 10.47
C THR A 8 3.95 11.87 9.32
N THR A 9 4.21 12.85 8.45
CA THR A 9 3.39 13.09 7.25
C THR A 9 3.40 11.88 6.33
N PHE A 10 4.59 11.32 6.03
CA PHE A 10 4.71 10.13 5.21
C PHE A 10 4.01 8.92 5.84
N PHE A 11 4.18 8.72 7.14
CA PHE A 11 3.55 7.62 7.87
C PHE A 11 2.02 7.70 7.81
N GLY A 12 1.45 8.90 7.89
CA GLY A 12 0.01 9.13 7.68
C GLY A 12 -0.45 8.68 6.29
N PHE A 13 0.30 9.01 5.24
CA PHE A 13 0.00 8.54 3.87
C PHE A 13 0.18 7.02 3.73
N ALA A 14 1.19 6.45 4.37
CA ALA A 14 1.43 5.01 4.37
C ALA A 14 0.27 4.25 5.03
N LEU A 15 -0.22 4.73 6.18
CA LEU A 15 -1.41 4.18 6.84
C LEU A 15 -2.66 4.31 5.96
N ALA A 16 -2.88 5.49 5.36
CA ALA A 16 -4.01 5.72 4.46
C ALA A 16 -3.97 4.76 3.27
N LEU A 17 -2.81 4.56 2.66
CA LEU A 17 -2.63 3.61 1.55
C LEU A 17 -2.87 2.17 1.99
N ALA A 18 -2.35 1.76 3.16
CA ALA A 18 -2.53 0.42 3.70
C ALA A 18 -4.00 0.12 4.04
N LEU A 19 -4.75 1.11 4.54
CA LEU A 19 -6.19 1.01 4.82
C LEU A 19 -7.05 0.99 3.55
N THR A 20 -6.53 1.52 2.44
CA THR A 20 -7.27 1.56 1.18
C THR A 20 -7.55 0.15 0.66
N PRO A 21 -8.83 -0.24 0.48
CA PRO A 21 -9.21 -1.57 0.02
C PRO A 21 -8.49 -1.97 -1.27
N GLY A 22 -8.00 -3.18 -1.26
CA GLY A 22 -7.32 -3.78 -2.40
C GLY A 22 -7.25 -5.30 -2.25
N PRO A 23 -6.66 -6.00 -3.22
CA PRO A 23 -6.52 -7.44 -3.16
C PRO A 23 -5.83 -7.91 -1.88
N ASP A 24 -4.83 -7.17 -1.40
CA ASP A 24 -4.08 -7.49 -0.18
C ASP A 24 -4.98 -7.48 1.06
N ASN A 25 -5.79 -6.41 1.24
CA ASN A 25 -6.72 -6.27 2.36
C ASN A 25 -7.76 -7.39 2.35
N ILE A 26 -8.34 -7.66 1.18
CA ILE A 26 -9.35 -8.71 1.00
C ILE A 26 -8.74 -10.08 1.30
N PHE A 27 -7.52 -10.34 0.84
CA PHE A 27 -6.87 -11.63 1.06
C PHE A 27 -6.52 -11.86 2.52
N VAL A 28 -5.90 -10.87 3.21
CA VAL A 28 -5.62 -10.95 4.65
C VAL A 28 -6.91 -11.18 5.45
N MET A 29 -7.95 -10.39 5.18
CA MET A 29 -9.23 -10.50 5.87
C MET A 29 -9.88 -11.87 5.63
N THR A 30 -9.91 -12.35 4.39
CA THR A 30 -10.52 -13.64 4.04
C THR A 30 -9.78 -14.80 4.68
N GLN A 31 -8.45 -14.83 4.58
CA GLN A 31 -7.64 -15.90 5.20
C GLN A 31 -7.78 -15.91 6.72
N SER A 32 -7.85 -14.72 7.34
CA SER A 32 -8.05 -14.62 8.78
C SER A 32 -9.44 -15.04 9.21
N ALA A 33 -10.48 -14.63 8.47
CA ALA A 33 -11.87 -14.98 8.79
C ALA A 33 -12.15 -16.48 8.64
N LEU A 34 -11.56 -17.14 7.64
CA LEU A 34 -11.79 -18.57 7.36
C LEU A 34 -10.89 -19.49 8.20
N PHE A 35 -9.63 -19.14 8.40
CA PHE A 35 -8.61 -20.05 8.95
C PHE A 35 -7.92 -19.52 10.20
N GLY A 36 -8.41 -18.41 10.73
CA GLY A 36 -7.93 -17.79 11.96
C GLY A 36 -6.81 -16.75 11.74
N ARG A 37 -6.63 -15.89 12.75
CA ARG A 37 -5.74 -14.74 12.73
C ARG A 37 -4.30 -15.03 12.27
N LEU A 38 -3.76 -16.21 12.62
CA LEU A 38 -2.41 -16.59 12.23
C LEU A 38 -2.24 -16.67 10.71
N SER A 39 -3.27 -17.14 9.99
CA SER A 39 -3.24 -17.19 8.53
C SER A 39 -3.08 -15.79 7.92
N GLY A 40 -3.83 -14.80 8.40
CA GLY A 40 -3.68 -13.41 7.97
C GLY A 40 -2.35 -12.79 8.38
N ILE A 41 -1.83 -13.10 9.56
CA ILE A 41 -0.51 -12.61 10.02
C ILE A 41 0.59 -13.11 9.08
N PHE A 42 0.58 -14.39 8.68
CA PHE A 42 1.58 -14.91 7.75
C PHE A 42 1.47 -14.28 6.36
N VAL A 43 0.26 -14.00 5.87
CA VAL A 43 0.09 -13.17 4.65
C VAL A 43 0.69 -11.79 4.86
N THR A 44 0.42 -11.13 5.99
CA THR A 44 0.94 -9.80 6.32
C THR A 44 2.47 -9.76 6.34
N LEU A 45 3.11 -10.78 6.92
CA LEU A 45 4.57 -10.90 6.90
C LEU A 45 5.12 -11.03 5.47
N GLY A 46 4.43 -11.78 4.62
CA GLY A 46 4.77 -11.86 3.20
C GLY A 46 4.65 -10.51 2.50
N LEU A 47 3.54 -9.79 2.70
CA LEU A 47 3.34 -8.45 2.16
C LEU A 47 4.45 -7.48 2.64
N ALA A 48 4.77 -7.50 3.93
CA ALA A 48 5.82 -6.67 4.52
C ALA A 48 7.22 -6.98 3.92
N THR A 49 7.51 -8.26 3.68
CA THR A 49 8.75 -8.66 3.01
C THR A 49 8.80 -8.14 1.56
N GLY A 50 7.67 -8.15 0.85
CA GLY A 50 7.57 -7.57 -0.51
C GLY A 50 7.94 -6.09 -0.56
N LEU A 51 7.62 -5.31 0.49
CA LEU A 51 8.01 -3.90 0.58
C LEU A 51 9.52 -3.68 0.67
N ILE A 52 10.28 -4.66 1.19
CA ILE A 52 11.76 -4.59 1.19
C ILE A 52 12.28 -4.58 -0.25
N PHE A 53 11.71 -5.42 -1.11
CA PHE A 53 12.07 -5.44 -2.54
C PHE A 53 11.74 -4.12 -3.23
N HIS A 54 10.54 -3.56 -2.99
CA HIS A 54 10.17 -2.25 -3.52
C HIS A 54 11.10 -1.15 -3.02
N THR A 55 11.43 -1.16 -1.72
CA THR A 55 12.36 -0.19 -1.12
C THR A 55 13.72 -0.26 -1.79
N ALA A 56 14.29 -1.46 -1.92
CA ALA A 56 15.59 -1.66 -2.55
C ALA A 56 15.57 -1.25 -4.03
N ALA A 57 14.52 -1.62 -4.77
CA ALA A 57 14.37 -1.26 -6.18
C ALA A 57 14.34 0.26 -6.38
N VAL A 58 13.65 1.00 -5.51
CA VAL A 58 13.57 2.46 -5.60
C VAL A 58 14.87 3.10 -5.09
N ALA A 59 15.44 2.61 -3.98
CA ALA A 59 16.68 3.15 -3.42
C ALA A 59 17.86 3.06 -4.39
N PHE A 60 17.96 1.96 -5.13
CA PHE A 60 19.08 1.75 -6.07
C PHE A 60 18.73 2.11 -7.52
N GLY A 61 17.46 1.98 -7.93
CA GLY A 61 17.03 2.28 -9.29
C GLY A 61 16.60 3.73 -9.50
N VAL A 62 15.73 4.24 -8.63
CA VAL A 62 15.19 5.60 -8.79
C VAL A 62 16.17 6.68 -8.31
N ALA A 63 17.04 6.37 -7.32
CA ALA A 63 18.07 7.30 -6.88
C ALA A 63 18.93 7.80 -8.07
N ALA A 64 19.33 6.90 -8.96
CA ALA A 64 20.10 7.24 -10.15
C ALA A 64 19.31 8.16 -11.12
N ILE A 65 18.01 7.95 -11.28
CA ILE A 65 17.13 8.78 -12.13
C ILE A 65 16.95 10.17 -11.53
N PHE A 66 16.83 10.25 -10.20
CA PHE A 66 16.68 11.52 -9.48
C PHE A 66 17.88 12.45 -9.66
N GLU A 67 19.08 11.87 -9.70
CA GLU A 67 20.32 12.65 -9.84
C GLU A 67 20.57 13.10 -11.27
N THR A 68 20.05 12.36 -12.26
CA THR A 68 20.48 12.51 -13.66
C THR A 68 19.47 13.19 -14.56
N SER A 69 18.16 13.13 -14.31
CA SER A 69 17.15 13.60 -15.27
C SER A 69 15.87 14.13 -14.64
N GLN A 70 15.70 15.47 -14.68
CA GLN A 70 14.44 16.14 -14.34
C GLN A 70 13.27 15.70 -15.24
N PHE A 71 13.56 15.41 -16.52
CA PHE A 71 12.54 14.92 -17.44
C PHE A 71 12.00 13.55 -17.02
N ALA A 72 12.90 12.60 -16.73
CA ALA A 72 12.49 11.26 -16.30
C ALA A 72 11.70 11.29 -14.99
N PHE A 73 12.10 12.16 -14.05
CA PHE A 73 11.33 12.41 -12.83
C PHE A 73 9.90 12.89 -13.12
N ASN A 74 9.74 13.89 -13.99
CA ASN A 74 8.44 14.42 -14.35
C ASN A 74 7.56 13.37 -15.05
N VAL A 75 8.13 12.59 -15.97
CA VAL A 75 7.40 11.47 -16.62
C VAL A 75 6.87 10.48 -15.57
N LEU A 76 7.73 10.04 -14.66
CA LEU A 76 7.34 9.11 -13.61
C LEU A 76 6.26 9.70 -12.69
N LYS A 77 6.39 10.97 -12.32
CA LYS A 77 5.41 11.73 -11.54
C LYS A 77 4.03 11.74 -12.19
N TYR A 78 3.95 12.08 -13.47
CA TYR A 78 2.67 12.17 -14.18
C TYR A 78 2.04 10.78 -14.42
N ILE A 79 2.84 9.77 -14.76
CA ILE A 79 2.36 8.38 -14.87
C ILE A 79 1.76 7.92 -13.53
N GLY A 80 2.46 8.19 -12.43
CA GLY A 80 1.98 7.85 -11.09
C GLY A 80 0.69 8.58 -10.72
N ALA A 81 0.62 9.89 -10.97
CA ALA A 81 -0.58 10.69 -10.71
C ALA A 81 -1.78 10.19 -11.52
N PHE A 82 -1.57 9.87 -12.80
CA PHE A 82 -2.63 9.35 -13.66
C PHE A 82 -3.13 7.97 -13.18
N TYR A 83 -2.21 7.11 -12.76
CA TYR A 83 -2.59 5.81 -12.21
C TYR A 83 -3.34 5.93 -10.89
N LEU A 84 -2.94 6.83 -9.99
CA LEU A 84 -3.66 7.09 -8.75
C LEU A 84 -5.07 7.66 -9.01
N ALA A 85 -5.22 8.55 -9.99
CA ALA A 85 -6.52 9.04 -10.44
C ALA A 85 -7.39 7.91 -11.01
N TYR A 86 -6.80 7.00 -11.77
CA TYR A 86 -7.49 5.79 -12.26
C TYR A 86 -7.95 4.87 -11.11
N LEU A 87 -7.12 4.67 -10.09
CA LEU A 87 -7.51 3.91 -8.90
C LEU A 87 -8.64 4.60 -8.13
N ALA A 88 -8.62 5.94 -8.03
CA ALA A 88 -9.71 6.71 -7.45
C ALA A 88 -11.03 6.48 -8.20
N TYR A 89 -11.00 6.61 -9.53
CA TYR A 89 -12.16 6.34 -10.38
C TYR A 89 -12.70 4.92 -10.17
N LYS A 90 -11.83 3.91 -10.16
CA LYS A 90 -12.24 2.52 -9.88
C LYS A 90 -12.87 2.37 -8.50
N SER A 91 -12.31 3.03 -7.49
CA SER A 91 -12.83 2.98 -6.13
C SER A 91 -14.22 3.58 -6.03
N PHE A 92 -14.46 4.73 -6.66
CA PHE A 92 -15.81 5.34 -6.69
C PHE A 92 -16.84 4.51 -7.47
N ARG A 93 -16.40 3.79 -8.50
CA ARG A 93 -17.26 2.90 -9.30
C ARG A 93 -17.36 1.47 -8.79
N ALA A 94 -16.60 1.12 -7.76
CA ALA A 94 -16.65 -0.22 -7.19
C ALA A 94 -18.06 -0.50 -6.66
N ALA A 95 -18.75 -1.44 -7.32
CA ALA A 95 -20.04 -1.94 -6.86
C ALA A 95 -19.85 -2.73 -5.55
N ASN A 96 -20.93 -2.84 -4.76
CA ASN A 96 -20.99 -3.67 -3.55
C ASN A 96 -20.84 -5.15 -3.91
N LYS A 97 -19.59 -5.61 -4.09
CA LYS A 97 -19.31 -7.03 -4.24
C LYS A 97 -19.24 -7.66 -2.86
N LYS A 98 -20.17 -8.57 -2.57
CA LYS A 98 -20.07 -9.42 -1.39
C LYS A 98 -18.76 -10.20 -1.43
N LEU A 99 -18.09 -10.30 -0.29
CA LEU A 99 -16.97 -11.21 -0.12
C LEU A 99 -17.46 -12.62 -0.41
N GLY A 100 -16.97 -13.23 -1.48
CA GLY A 100 -17.47 -14.53 -1.92
C GLY A 100 -17.25 -15.62 -0.87
N ASN A 101 -18.23 -16.51 -0.71
CA ASN A 101 -18.09 -17.76 0.04
C ASN A 101 -17.20 -18.72 -0.77
N THR A 102 -15.91 -18.51 -0.73
CA THR A 102 -14.96 -19.44 -1.34
C THR A 102 -14.68 -20.59 -0.37
N LYS A 103 -15.12 -21.80 -0.72
CA LYS A 103 -14.67 -23.04 -0.08
C LYS A 103 -13.20 -23.28 -0.47
N THR A 104 -12.28 -22.52 0.11
CA THR A 104 -10.84 -22.69 -0.13
C THR A 104 -10.30 -23.65 0.92
N PRO A 105 -9.52 -24.67 0.59
CA PRO A 105 -8.88 -25.53 1.58
C PRO A 105 -7.89 -24.71 2.42
N LYS A 106 -7.72 -25.10 3.68
CA LYS A 106 -6.75 -24.47 4.59
C LYS A 106 -5.34 -24.70 4.04
N GLU A 107 -4.63 -23.63 3.77
CA GLU A 107 -3.25 -23.68 3.29
C GLU A 107 -2.23 -23.67 4.42
N ASN A 108 -1.03 -24.17 4.11
CA ASN A 108 0.12 -24.06 5.03
C ASN A 108 0.51 -22.58 5.19
N LEU A 109 0.92 -22.21 6.39
CA LEU A 109 1.31 -20.82 6.72
C LEU A 109 2.45 -20.29 5.83
N LEU A 110 3.42 -21.14 5.48
CA LEU A 110 4.50 -20.76 4.58
C LEU A 110 4.00 -20.48 3.15
N VAL A 111 2.97 -21.19 2.69
CA VAL A 111 2.33 -20.94 1.38
C VAL A 111 1.64 -19.59 1.42
N LEU A 112 0.94 -19.27 2.52
CA LEU A 112 0.28 -17.97 2.70
C LEU A 112 1.29 -16.82 2.74
N TYR A 113 2.43 -16.99 3.42
CA TYR A 113 3.53 -16.03 3.40
C TYR A 113 4.05 -15.79 1.97
N LYS A 114 4.36 -16.85 1.22
CA LYS A 114 4.83 -16.73 -0.17
C LYS A 114 3.80 -16.04 -1.07
N ARG A 115 2.50 -16.33 -0.88
CA ARG A 115 1.43 -15.63 -1.60
C ARG A 115 1.40 -14.15 -1.27
N GLY A 116 1.47 -13.78 0.01
CA GLY A 116 1.56 -12.38 0.44
C GLY A 116 2.76 -11.67 -0.21
N LEU A 117 3.93 -12.30 -0.20
CA LEU A 117 5.14 -11.78 -0.84
C LEU A 117 4.93 -11.52 -2.35
N ILE A 118 4.46 -12.52 -3.08
CA ILE A 118 4.22 -12.40 -4.53
C ILE A 118 3.15 -11.34 -4.81
N MET A 119 2.03 -11.36 -4.07
CA MET A 119 0.96 -10.38 -4.22
C MET A 119 1.47 -8.95 -4.04
N ASN A 120 2.31 -8.70 -3.04
CA ASN A 120 2.86 -7.36 -2.82
C ASN A 120 3.79 -6.94 -3.95
N ILE A 121 4.76 -7.78 -4.33
CA ILE A 121 5.72 -7.48 -5.42
C ILE A 121 5.00 -7.19 -6.74
N THR A 122 3.92 -7.91 -7.02
CA THR A 122 3.13 -7.75 -8.26
C THR A 122 2.01 -6.72 -8.14
N ASN A 123 1.83 -6.10 -6.96
CA ASN A 123 0.75 -5.15 -6.74
C ASN A 123 1.07 -3.78 -7.37
N PRO A 124 0.38 -3.40 -8.46
CA PRO A 124 0.69 -2.15 -9.14
C PRO A 124 0.39 -0.91 -8.29
N LYS A 125 -0.53 -1.00 -7.31
CA LYS A 125 -0.78 0.07 -6.34
C LYS A 125 0.48 0.39 -5.52
N VAL A 126 1.15 -0.66 -5.02
CA VAL A 126 2.37 -0.54 -4.23
C VAL A 126 3.53 -0.07 -5.10
N THR A 127 3.71 -0.69 -6.27
CA THR A 127 4.76 -0.32 -7.23
C THR A 127 4.72 1.16 -7.57
N ILE A 128 3.56 1.68 -7.95
CA ILE A 128 3.41 3.10 -8.32
C ILE A 128 3.62 4.02 -7.11
N PHE A 129 3.15 3.64 -5.93
CA PHE A 129 3.40 4.42 -4.73
C PHE A 129 4.91 4.53 -4.46
N PHE A 130 5.65 3.44 -4.54
CA PHE A 130 7.09 3.45 -4.34
C PHE A 130 7.84 4.22 -5.43
N LEU A 131 7.47 4.05 -6.68
CA LEU A 131 8.18 4.68 -7.80
C LEU A 131 7.88 6.18 -7.93
N ALA A 132 6.64 6.60 -7.73
CA ALA A 132 6.22 7.95 -8.02
C ALA A 132 5.98 8.82 -6.78
N PHE A 133 5.45 8.24 -5.70
CA PHE A 133 5.05 9.02 -4.52
C PHE A 133 6.14 9.09 -3.44
N LEU A 134 6.78 7.97 -3.11
CA LEU A 134 7.81 7.93 -2.06
C LEU A 134 8.97 8.89 -2.35
N PRO A 135 9.49 9.01 -3.59
CA PRO A 135 10.57 9.94 -3.90
C PRO A 135 10.27 11.42 -3.63
N GLN A 136 8.99 11.81 -3.52
CA GLN A 136 8.60 13.19 -3.22
C GLN A 136 8.94 13.63 -1.79
N PHE A 137 9.32 12.70 -0.93
CA PHE A 137 9.71 12.95 0.46
C PHE A 137 11.23 12.95 0.66
N VAL A 138 11.99 12.61 -0.37
CA VAL A 138 13.45 12.54 -0.33
C VAL A 138 14.03 13.90 -0.68
N ASP A 139 14.96 14.40 0.16
CA ASP A 139 15.66 15.66 -0.07
C ASP A 139 17.18 15.41 -0.04
N SER A 140 17.84 15.64 -1.18
CA SER A 140 19.29 15.49 -1.32
C SER A 140 20.10 16.46 -0.43
N LYS A 141 19.48 17.56 0.02
CA LYS A 141 20.11 18.53 0.93
C LYS A 141 20.24 18.00 2.37
N LEU A 142 19.40 17.02 2.74
CA LEU A 142 19.39 16.40 4.07
C LEU A 142 20.38 15.22 4.20
N GLY A 143 21.17 14.93 3.16
CA GLY A 143 22.16 13.86 3.14
C GLY A 143 21.88 12.80 2.09
N GLY A 144 22.49 11.62 2.23
CA GLY A 144 22.40 10.56 1.24
C GLY A 144 20.95 10.13 0.93
N ILE A 145 20.62 10.03 -0.34
CA ILE A 145 19.27 9.70 -0.84
C ILE A 145 18.90 8.26 -0.47
N VAL A 146 19.83 7.32 -0.66
CA VAL A 146 19.60 5.87 -0.39
C VAL A 146 19.17 5.58 1.06
N PRO A 147 19.85 6.10 2.10
CA PRO A 147 19.39 5.94 3.49
C PRO A 147 17.98 6.48 3.74
N GLN A 148 17.59 7.59 3.08
CA GLN A 148 16.26 8.16 3.23
C GLN A 148 15.19 7.21 2.65
N PHE A 149 15.44 6.59 1.48
CA PHE A 149 14.55 5.58 0.91
C PHE A 149 14.32 4.41 1.88
N PHE A 150 15.38 3.92 2.53
CA PHE A 150 15.24 2.84 3.52
C PHE A 150 14.48 3.27 4.78
N GLN A 151 14.63 4.52 5.23
CA GLN A 151 13.85 5.06 6.35
C GLN A 151 12.35 5.13 6.00
N PHE A 152 11.98 5.63 4.83
CA PHE A 152 10.59 5.64 4.37
C PHE A 152 10.06 4.23 4.12
N GLY A 153 10.87 3.33 3.57
CA GLY A 153 10.52 1.92 3.41
C GLY A 153 10.21 1.25 4.75
N ALA A 154 11.00 1.50 5.78
CA ALA A 154 10.75 1.00 7.13
C ALA A 154 9.43 1.54 7.73
N LEU A 155 9.13 2.83 7.53
CA LEU A 155 7.84 3.42 7.93
C LEU A 155 6.67 2.79 7.19
N MET A 156 6.82 2.50 5.90
CA MET A 156 5.80 1.81 5.11
C MET A 156 5.59 0.36 5.60
N ILE A 157 6.67 -0.36 5.92
CA ILE A 157 6.60 -1.70 6.50
C ILE A 157 5.87 -1.67 7.83
N LEU A 158 6.20 -0.71 8.71
CA LEU A 158 5.54 -0.54 10.00
C LEU A 158 4.04 -0.27 9.83
N ALA A 159 3.66 0.67 8.95
CA ALA A 159 2.27 0.97 8.64
C ALA A 159 1.52 -0.27 8.12
N THR A 160 2.15 -1.06 7.26
CA THR A 160 1.60 -2.30 6.71
C THR A 160 1.40 -3.35 7.80
N ILE A 161 2.40 -3.60 8.64
CA ILE A 161 2.30 -4.55 9.75
C ILE A 161 1.19 -4.15 10.71
N LEU A 162 1.13 -2.89 11.12
CA LEU A 162 0.09 -2.39 12.02
C LEU A 162 -1.31 -2.56 11.42
N THR A 163 -1.52 -2.06 10.21
CA THR A 163 -2.83 -2.08 9.55
C THR A 163 -3.31 -3.51 9.27
N PHE A 164 -2.47 -4.33 8.66
CA PHE A 164 -2.90 -5.68 8.27
C PHE A 164 -2.97 -6.66 9.44
N SER A 165 -2.13 -6.48 10.47
CA SER A 165 -2.30 -7.26 11.71
C SER A 165 -3.61 -6.92 12.42
N MET A 166 -4.00 -5.63 12.44
CA MET A 166 -5.28 -5.21 12.96
C MET A 166 -6.45 -5.81 12.17
N ILE A 167 -6.37 -5.79 10.83
CA ILE A 167 -7.35 -6.48 9.97
C ILE A 167 -7.38 -7.98 10.28
N ALA A 168 -6.23 -8.63 10.42
CA ALA A 168 -6.16 -10.06 10.71
C ALA A 168 -6.79 -10.44 12.06
N ILE A 169 -6.59 -9.63 13.09
CA ILE A 169 -7.15 -9.86 14.43
C ILE A 169 -8.66 -9.63 14.43
N THR A 170 -9.15 -8.63 13.72
CA THR A 170 -10.56 -8.23 13.69
C THR A 170 -11.37 -8.88 12.55
N ALA A 171 -10.74 -9.71 11.72
CA ALA A 171 -11.32 -10.24 10.49
C ALA A 171 -12.67 -10.95 10.66
N GLY A 172 -12.87 -11.66 11.76
CA GLY A 172 -14.12 -12.37 12.04
C GLY A 172 -15.32 -11.42 12.19
N SER A 173 -15.15 -10.32 12.90
CA SER A 173 -16.19 -9.30 13.09
C SER A 173 -16.25 -8.33 11.89
N LEU A 174 -15.11 -7.90 11.39
CA LEU A 174 -15.01 -6.98 10.26
C LEU A 174 -15.59 -7.60 8.98
N GLY A 175 -15.28 -8.86 8.69
CA GLY A 175 -15.82 -9.57 7.53
C GLY A 175 -17.33 -9.73 7.59
N LYS A 176 -17.88 -10.07 8.77
CA LYS A 176 -19.34 -10.14 8.99
C LYS A 176 -20.00 -8.77 8.81
N TRP A 177 -19.40 -7.72 9.38
CA TRP A 177 -19.92 -6.36 9.27
C TRP A 177 -19.92 -5.87 7.81
N LEU A 178 -18.84 -6.10 7.06
CA LEU A 178 -18.75 -5.72 5.65
C LEU A 178 -19.73 -6.49 4.77
N ASN A 179 -19.91 -7.80 5.01
CA ASN A 179 -20.86 -8.62 4.24
C ASN A 179 -22.33 -8.24 4.52
N ASN A 180 -22.62 -7.77 5.73
CA ASN A 180 -23.99 -7.46 6.14
C ASN A 180 -24.37 -5.98 5.93
N SER A 181 -23.40 -5.11 5.63
CA SER A 181 -23.63 -3.68 5.44
C SER A 181 -23.18 -3.21 4.06
N GLN A 182 -24.13 -3.06 3.15
CA GLN A 182 -23.87 -2.45 1.83
C GLN A 182 -23.27 -1.04 1.96
N ASN A 183 -23.72 -0.28 2.97
CA ASN A 183 -23.20 1.06 3.22
C ASN A 183 -21.74 1.07 3.67
N ALA A 184 -21.31 0.11 4.49
CA ALA A 184 -19.92 0.03 4.95
C ALA A 184 -18.94 -0.14 3.76
N MET A 185 -19.24 -1.05 2.85
CA MET A 185 -18.42 -1.26 1.66
C MET A 185 -18.40 -0.02 0.76
N LEU A 186 -19.55 0.63 0.59
CA LEU A 186 -19.67 1.84 -0.22
C LEU A 186 -18.86 3.01 0.38
N TRP A 187 -18.94 3.22 1.70
CA TRP A 187 -18.14 4.23 2.37
C TRP A 187 -16.64 3.93 2.32
N MET A 188 -16.26 2.67 2.47
CA MET A 188 -14.86 2.24 2.37
C MET A 188 -14.28 2.50 0.97
N ASN A 189 -15.05 2.21 -0.08
CA ASN A 189 -14.67 2.50 -1.46
C ASN A 189 -14.58 4.00 -1.73
N ARG A 190 -15.51 4.81 -1.21
CA ARG A 190 -15.46 6.28 -1.32
C ARG A 190 -14.24 6.85 -0.62
N PHE A 191 -13.98 6.41 0.60
CA PHE A 191 -12.79 6.81 1.37
C PHE A 191 -11.50 6.52 0.60
N SER A 192 -11.40 5.34 -0.01
CA SER A 192 -10.27 4.98 -0.87
C SER A 192 -10.13 5.91 -2.07
N GLY A 193 -11.23 6.22 -2.73
CA GLY A 193 -11.26 7.16 -3.85
C GLY A 193 -10.72 8.54 -3.45
N VAL A 194 -11.15 9.06 -2.28
CA VAL A 194 -10.65 10.34 -1.75
C VAL A 194 -9.15 10.27 -1.45
N ILE A 195 -8.68 9.19 -0.83
CA ILE A 195 -7.22 8.99 -0.58
C ILE A 195 -6.45 9.03 -1.89
N PHE A 196 -6.87 8.26 -2.89
CA PHE A 196 -6.17 8.21 -4.17
C PHE A 196 -6.16 9.55 -4.91
N ILE A 197 -7.27 10.33 -4.87
CA ILE A 197 -7.28 11.68 -5.42
C ILE A 197 -6.33 12.59 -4.65
N SER A 198 -6.31 12.54 -3.34
CA SER A 198 -5.40 13.35 -2.51
C SER A 198 -3.93 13.03 -2.81
N LEU A 199 -3.60 11.74 -2.96
CA LEU A 199 -2.25 11.30 -3.35
C LEU A 199 -1.89 11.77 -4.77
N ALA A 200 -2.82 11.67 -5.73
CA ALA A 200 -2.62 12.14 -7.09
C ALA A 200 -2.40 13.66 -7.14
N ALA A 201 -3.22 14.42 -6.44
CA ALA A 201 -3.09 15.87 -6.34
C ALA A 201 -1.74 16.26 -5.72
N LYS A 202 -1.37 15.65 -4.58
CA LYS A 202 -0.05 15.91 -3.97
C LYS A 202 1.08 15.62 -4.94
N LEU A 203 1.00 14.55 -5.71
CA LEU A 203 2.01 14.17 -6.67
C LEU A 203 2.12 15.17 -7.82
N ILE A 204 1.01 15.68 -8.35
CA ILE A 204 1.00 16.69 -9.43
C ILE A 204 1.66 18.00 -8.96
N PHE A 205 1.34 18.46 -7.75
CA PHE A 205 1.86 19.73 -7.22
C PHE A 205 3.24 19.62 -6.57
N ALA A 206 3.81 18.41 -6.49
CA ALA A 206 5.17 18.24 -5.97
C ALA A 206 6.19 18.88 -6.91
N GLN A 207 7.03 19.75 -6.34
CA GLN A 207 8.19 20.37 -6.99
C GLN A 207 9.46 19.67 -6.52
N LYS A 208 10.43 19.57 -7.40
CA LYS A 208 11.76 19.04 -7.07
C LYS A 208 12.68 20.18 -6.63
#